data_83fecf0e34badeebe3abd3cfcb787c05
#
_entry.id   83fecf0e34badeebe3abd3cfcb787c05
#
_cell.length_a   1.000
_cell.length_b   1.000
_cell.length_c   1.000
_cell.angle_alpha   90.00
_cell.angle_beta   90.00
_cell.angle_gamma   90.00
#
_symmetry.space_group_name_H-M   'P 1'
#
loop_
_entity.id
_entity.type
_entity.pdbx_description
1 polymer ?
#
loop_
_entity_poly.entity_id
_entity_poly.type
_entity_poly.pdbx_seq_one_letter_code
_entity_poly.pdbx_strand_id
1 'polypeptide(L)'
;MNENTKKELQSSTFERLLKHLDERKDVQNIDIMNLAGFCRNCLSKWYQEEAKKKGIEISDLDAREHVYGMPYPEWKEKYQK
;
A
#
# COMPACT_ATOMS: atom_id res chain seq x y z
N MET A 1 -24.53 -9.84 -6.51
CA MET A 1 -23.81 -9.10 -5.47
C MET A 1 -23.99 -7.60 -5.70
N ASN A 2 -24.39 -6.86 -4.66
CA ASN A 2 -24.57 -5.42 -4.84
C ASN A 2 -23.25 -4.66 -4.77
N GLU A 3 -23.27 -3.38 -5.17
CA GLU A 3 -22.07 -2.56 -5.21
C GLU A 3 -21.41 -2.37 -3.83
N ASN A 4 -22.20 -2.24 -2.77
CA ASN A 4 -21.65 -2.05 -1.44
C ASN A 4 -20.88 -3.28 -0.98
N THR A 5 -21.46 -4.47 -1.18
CA THR A 5 -20.79 -5.73 -0.85
C THR A 5 -19.52 -5.91 -1.67
N LYS A 6 -19.58 -5.59 -2.96
CA LYS A 6 -18.40 -5.67 -3.83
C LYS A 6 -17.27 -4.78 -3.32
N LYS A 7 -17.60 -3.54 -2.95
CA LYS A 7 -16.60 -2.59 -2.43
C LYS A 7 -16.02 -3.06 -1.09
N GLU A 8 -16.85 -3.63 -0.23
CA GLU A 8 -16.38 -4.17 1.03
C GLU A 8 -15.38 -5.32 0.82
N LEU A 9 -15.69 -6.21 -0.13
CA LEU A 9 -14.80 -7.32 -0.45
C LEU A 9 -13.47 -6.81 -1.05
N GLN A 10 -13.54 -5.81 -1.91
CA GLN A 10 -12.33 -5.20 -2.48
C GLN A 10 -11.50 -4.53 -1.40
N SER A 11 -12.13 -3.82 -0.46
CA SER A 11 -11.46 -3.20 0.67
C SER A 11 -10.76 -4.23 1.55
N SER A 12 -11.47 -5.29 1.92
CA SER A 12 -10.92 -6.36 2.74
C SER A 12 -9.78 -7.09 2.03
N THR A 13 -9.89 -7.27 0.72
CA THR A 13 -8.86 -7.92 -0.09
C THR A 13 -7.59 -7.05 -0.12
N PHE A 14 -7.76 -5.74 -0.24
CA PHE A 14 -6.62 -4.83 -0.22
C PHE A 14 -5.93 -4.84 1.15
N GLU A 15 -6.71 -4.83 2.22
CA GLU A 15 -6.15 -4.93 3.57
C GLU A 15 -5.36 -6.23 3.74
N ARG A 16 -5.86 -7.33 3.18
CA ARG A 16 -5.17 -8.61 3.22
C ARG A 16 -3.87 -8.57 2.43
N LEU A 17 -3.85 -7.86 1.30
CA LEU A 17 -2.62 -7.65 0.52
C LEU A 17 -1.58 -6.90 1.35
N LEU A 18 -1.99 -5.82 2.01
CA LEU A 18 -1.07 -5.05 2.85
C LEU A 18 -0.50 -5.89 4.00
N LYS A 19 -1.35 -6.70 4.62
CA LYS A 19 -0.91 -7.62 5.68
C LYS A 19 0.09 -8.64 5.15
N HIS A 20 -0.18 -9.19 3.97
CA HIS A 20 0.72 -10.15 3.34
C HIS A 20 2.10 -9.52 3.06
N LEU A 21 2.11 -8.31 2.53
CA LEU A 21 3.37 -7.59 2.28
C LEU A 21 4.09 -7.29 3.59
N ASP A 22 3.35 -6.99 4.65
CA ASP A 22 3.93 -6.73 5.97
C ASP A 22 4.59 -7.99 6.55
N GLU A 23 4.03 -9.15 6.27
CA GLU A 23 4.61 -10.44 6.67
C GLU A 23 5.83 -10.83 5.82
N ARG A 24 6.04 -10.15 4.70
CA ARG A 24 7.13 -10.42 3.76
C ARG A 24 8.02 -9.18 3.59
N LYS A 25 8.51 -8.64 4.69
CA LYS A 25 9.42 -7.50 4.66
C LYS A 25 10.76 -7.82 4.00
N ASP A 26 11.08 -9.11 3.89
CA ASP A 26 12.25 -9.60 3.18
C ASP A 26 12.18 -9.32 1.66
N VAL A 27 10.97 -9.23 1.09
CA VAL A 27 10.78 -8.94 -0.32
C VAL A 27 10.98 -7.46 -0.58
N GLN A 28 11.97 -7.12 -1.40
CA GLN A 28 12.30 -5.74 -1.71
C GLN A 28 11.35 -5.16 -2.77
N ASN A 29 11.13 -3.85 -2.71
CA ASN A 29 10.28 -3.17 -3.68
C ASN A 29 10.77 -3.37 -5.11
N ILE A 30 12.09 -3.41 -5.32
CA ILE A 30 12.62 -3.61 -6.67
C ILE A 30 12.26 -5.00 -7.22
N ASP A 31 12.21 -6.00 -6.34
CA ASP A 31 11.85 -7.37 -6.76
C ASP A 31 10.39 -7.43 -7.22
N ILE A 32 9.49 -6.80 -6.46
CA ILE A 32 8.08 -6.75 -6.82
C ILE A 32 7.91 -5.98 -8.13
N MET A 33 8.58 -4.84 -8.27
CA MET A 33 8.52 -4.01 -9.47
C MET A 33 8.96 -4.81 -10.70
N ASN A 34 10.05 -5.54 -10.60
CA ASN A 34 10.56 -6.32 -11.72
C ASN A 34 9.62 -7.46 -12.11
N LEU A 35 8.93 -8.06 -11.15
CA LEU A 35 8.04 -9.19 -11.42
C LEU A 35 6.64 -8.75 -11.82
N ALA A 36 6.10 -7.69 -11.23
CA ALA A 36 4.69 -7.36 -11.34
C ALA A 36 4.40 -5.92 -11.81
N GLY A 37 5.42 -5.09 -11.98
CA GLY A 37 5.25 -3.73 -12.47
C GLY A 37 4.69 -2.76 -11.45
N PHE A 38 4.67 -3.11 -10.17
CA PHE A 38 4.30 -2.20 -9.08
C PHE A 38 5.11 -2.57 -7.84
N CYS A 39 5.05 -1.71 -6.82
CA CYS A 39 5.68 -2.00 -5.54
C CYS A 39 4.88 -1.32 -4.42
N ARG A 40 5.36 -1.40 -3.19
CA ARG A 40 4.69 -0.78 -2.05
C ARG A 40 4.51 0.72 -2.23
N ASN A 41 5.49 1.38 -2.83
CA ASN A 41 5.40 2.82 -3.11
C ASN A 41 4.29 3.13 -4.11
N CYS A 42 4.11 2.27 -5.11
CA CYS A 42 3.02 2.43 -6.07
C CYS A 42 1.66 2.33 -5.38
N LEU A 43 1.51 1.37 -4.47
CA LEU A 43 0.26 1.23 -3.70
C LEU A 43 -0.02 2.48 -2.87
N SER A 44 1.01 3.05 -2.24
CA SER A 44 0.89 4.29 -1.48
C SER A 44 0.42 5.45 -2.35
N LYS A 45 1.00 5.55 -3.54
CA LYS A 45 0.67 6.60 -4.49
C LYS A 45 -0.77 6.45 -4.99
N TRP A 46 -1.17 5.23 -5.33
CA TRP A 46 -2.53 4.96 -5.77
C TRP A 46 -3.54 5.28 -4.66
N TYR A 47 -3.21 4.94 -3.42
CA TYR A 47 -4.06 5.25 -2.28
C TYR A 47 -4.25 6.77 -2.15
N GLN A 48 -3.16 7.52 -2.27
CA GLN A 48 -3.18 8.97 -2.23
C GLN A 48 -4.03 9.57 -3.37
N GLU A 49 -3.88 9.02 -4.57
CA GLU A 49 -4.64 9.46 -5.76
C GLU A 49 -6.14 9.20 -5.61
N GLU A 50 -6.51 8.03 -5.08
CA GLU A 50 -7.91 7.70 -4.86
C GLU A 50 -8.55 8.59 -3.80
N ALA A 51 -7.79 8.92 -2.75
CA ALA A 51 -8.25 9.88 -1.74
C ALA A 51 -8.51 11.24 -2.36
N LYS A 52 -7.62 11.70 -3.22
CA LYS A 52 -7.75 13.00 -3.90
C LYS A 52 -9.01 13.06 -4.75
N LYS A 53 -9.38 11.98 -5.41
CA LYS A 53 -10.63 11.91 -6.19
C LYS A 53 -11.87 12.14 -5.33
N LYS A 54 -11.79 11.85 -4.05
CA LYS A 54 -12.89 12.06 -3.09
C LYS A 54 -12.76 13.36 -2.31
N GLY A 55 -11.82 14.24 -2.71
CA GLY A 55 -11.60 15.50 -2.03
C GLY A 55 -10.87 15.38 -0.71
N ILE A 56 -10.20 14.26 -0.48
CA ILE A 56 -9.44 14.01 0.76
C ILE A 56 -7.96 14.17 0.45
N GLU A 57 -7.27 15.00 1.22
CA GLU A 57 -5.84 15.15 1.08
C GLU A 57 -5.12 14.29 2.11
N ILE A 58 -4.25 13.40 1.61
CA ILE A 58 -3.40 12.56 2.43
C ILE A 58 -1.98 12.85 1.98
N SER A 59 -1.09 13.14 2.93
CA SER A 59 0.31 13.39 2.60
C SER A 59 0.98 12.11 2.08
N ASP A 60 2.08 12.28 1.34
CA ASP A 60 2.87 11.14 0.86
C ASP A 60 3.33 10.26 2.02
N LEU A 61 3.80 10.87 3.10
CA LEU A 61 4.25 10.12 4.28
C LEU A 61 3.13 9.35 4.95
N ASP A 62 1.96 9.93 5.06
CA ASP A 62 0.81 9.26 5.67
C ASP A 62 0.31 8.10 4.80
N ALA A 63 0.29 8.29 3.48
CA ALA A 63 -0.10 7.22 2.56
C ALA A 63 0.90 6.05 2.64
N ARG A 64 2.19 6.35 2.73
CA ARG A 64 3.22 5.32 2.90
C ARG A 64 3.10 4.60 4.24
N GLU A 65 2.82 5.33 5.31
CA GLU A 65 2.62 4.70 6.62
C GLU A 65 1.45 3.72 6.59
N HIS A 66 0.38 4.09 5.90
CA HIS A 66 -0.77 3.20 5.74
C HIS A 66 -0.39 1.89 5.05
N VAL A 67 0.39 1.97 3.96
CA VAL A 67 0.78 0.80 3.18
C VAL A 67 1.86 -0.03 3.88
N TYR A 68 2.84 0.64 4.48
CA TYR A 68 3.97 -0.05 5.11
C TYR A 68 3.69 -0.53 6.53
N GLY A 69 2.62 -0.01 7.17
CA GLY A 69 2.29 -0.35 8.56
C GLY A 69 3.20 0.31 9.59
N MET A 70 4.07 1.21 9.18
CA MET A 70 4.97 1.98 10.03
C MET A 70 5.47 3.19 9.24
N PRO A 71 6.05 4.20 9.91
CA PRO A 71 6.63 5.34 9.18
C PRO A 71 7.66 4.88 8.17
N TYR A 72 7.57 5.40 6.94
CA TYR A 72 8.42 4.97 5.85
C TYR A 72 9.93 5.11 6.15
N PRO A 73 10.42 6.22 6.75
CA PRO A 73 11.84 6.30 7.08
C PRO A 73 12.32 5.17 7.98
N GLU A 74 11.48 4.74 8.91
CA GLU A 74 11.80 3.62 9.79
C GLU A 74 11.83 2.29 9.04
N TRP A 75 10.86 2.07 8.15
CA TRP A 75 10.83 0.86 7.32
C TRP A 75 12.06 0.79 6.42
N LYS A 76 12.40 1.93 5.80
CA LYS A 76 13.55 2.04 4.90
C LYS A 76 14.84 1.68 5.62
N GLU A 77 15.02 2.21 6.83
CA GLU A 77 16.22 1.96 7.63
C GLU A 77 16.34 0.49 8.03
N LYS A 78 15.22 -0.13 8.43
CA LYS A 78 15.23 -1.49 8.97
C LYS A 78 15.22 -2.58 7.90
N TYR A 79 14.54 -2.36 6.80
CA TYR A 79 14.22 -3.45 5.85
C TYR A 79 14.74 -3.24 4.44
N GLN A 80 14.93 -2.02 4.00
CA GLN A 80 15.40 -1.77 2.64
C GLN A 80 16.90 -2.06 2.56
N LYS A 81 17.27 -2.90 1.60
CA LYS A 81 18.66 -3.27 1.36
C LYS A 81 19.26 -2.50 0.20
#